data_e08e70d7ab1253b00d781bed61632495
#
_entry.id   e08e70d7ab1253b00d781bed61632495
#
_cell.length_a   1.000
_cell.length_b   1.000
_cell.length_c   1.000
_cell.angle_alpha   90.00
_cell.angle_beta   90.00
_cell.angle_gamma   90.00
#
_symmetry.space_group_name_H-M   'P 1'
#
loop_
_entity.id
_entity.type
_entity.pdbx_description
1 polymer ?
#
loop_
_entity_poly.entity_id
_entity_poly.type
_entity_poly.pdbx_seq_one_letter_code
_entity_poly.pdbx_strand_id
1 'polypeptide(L)'
;MALYEAVYENTEQAQVRFIGVHTEEGLYDLGLLFSNQFFGKTMIINMQSGKTILVEADDLHNLEWLKESFNLKSLEEAERLAHFLEDHIPSLPWKAEY
;
A
#
# COMPACT_ATOMS: atom_id res chain seq x y z
N MET A 1 1.66 -27.29 -27.16
CA MET A 1 2.85 -27.09 -26.34
C MET A 1 2.59 -26.09 -25.24
N ALA A 2 2.91 -26.45 -24.02
CA ALA A 2 2.75 -25.53 -22.89
C ALA A 2 3.93 -24.57 -22.87
N LEU A 3 3.62 -23.29 -22.81
CA LEU A 3 4.64 -22.26 -22.75
C LEU A 3 4.87 -21.76 -21.32
N TYR A 4 4.05 -22.17 -20.38
CA TYR A 4 4.14 -21.71 -19.00
C TYR A 4 4.08 -22.90 -18.06
N GLU A 5 4.90 -22.84 -17.04
CA GLU A 5 4.87 -23.83 -15.98
C GLU A 5 4.75 -23.10 -14.66
N ALA A 6 3.89 -23.58 -13.78
CA ALA A 6 3.83 -23.04 -12.45
C ALA A 6 5.03 -23.55 -11.66
N VAL A 7 5.85 -22.63 -11.17
CA VAL A 7 6.95 -23.00 -10.31
C VAL A 7 6.44 -23.26 -8.90
N TYR A 8 5.49 -22.47 -8.47
CA TYR A 8 4.80 -22.72 -7.21
C TYR A 8 3.44 -22.08 -7.30
N GLU A 9 2.59 -22.51 -6.41
CA GLU A 9 1.25 -21.93 -6.28
C GLU A 9 0.83 -22.13 -4.84
N ASN A 10 0.40 -21.05 -4.19
CA ASN A 10 -0.14 -21.18 -2.86
C ASN A 10 -1.28 -20.21 -2.68
N THR A 11 -2.09 -20.47 -1.69
CA THR A 11 -3.28 -19.68 -1.39
C THR A 11 -3.22 -19.31 0.07
N GLU A 12 -3.60 -18.09 0.39
CA GLU A 12 -3.67 -17.70 1.79
C GLU A 12 -4.89 -16.82 1.99
N GLN A 13 -5.35 -16.79 3.23
CA GLN A 13 -6.34 -15.83 3.65
C GLN A 13 -5.60 -14.61 4.16
N ALA A 14 -5.93 -13.45 3.62
CA ALA A 14 -5.24 -12.22 3.97
C ALA A 14 -6.26 -11.20 4.43
N GLN A 15 -5.79 -10.28 5.26
CA GLN A 15 -6.64 -9.18 5.72
C GLN A 15 -6.59 -8.07 4.71
N VAL A 16 -7.78 -7.58 4.34
CA VAL A 16 -7.90 -6.46 3.41
C VAL A 16 -8.78 -5.42 4.07
N ARG A 17 -8.32 -4.18 4.04
CA ARG A 17 -9.09 -3.06 4.57
C ARG A 17 -9.34 -2.07 3.46
N PHE A 18 -10.59 -1.63 3.34
CA PHE A 18 -10.97 -0.63 2.34
C PHE A 18 -11.22 0.67 3.06
N ILE A 19 -10.53 1.72 2.65
CA ILE A 19 -10.55 2.99 3.35
C ILE A 19 -10.77 4.12 2.36
N GLY A 20 -11.74 4.98 2.66
CA GLY A 20 -11.90 6.20 1.88
C GLY A 20 -11.22 7.34 2.61
N VAL A 21 -10.36 8.07 1.89
CA VAL A 21 -9.62 9.19 2.44
C VAL A 21 -10.06 10.45 1.73
N HIS A 22 -10.61 11.38 2.47
CA HIS A 22 -11.09 12.64 1.90
C HIS A 22 -10.07 13.74 2.17
N THR A 23 -9.58 14.36 1.11
CA THR A 23 -8.67 15.49 1.21
C THR A 23 -9.26 16.67 0.47
N GLU A 24 -8.57 17.80 0.55
CA GLU A 24 -9.02 18.98 -0.18
C GLU A 24 -9.00 18.75 -1.68
N GLU A 25 -8.11 17.87 -2.15
CA GLU A 25 -7.99 17.60 -3.57
C GLU A 25 -8.96 16.53 -4.05
N GLY A 26 -9.64 15.84 -3.14
CA GLY A 26 -10.62 14.86 -3.55
C GLY A 26 -10.70 13.68 -2.62
N LEU A 27 -11.33 12.64 -3.11
CA LEU A 27 -11.54 11.41 -2.36
C LEU A 27 -10.66 10.31 -2.95
N TYR A 28 -9.96 9.62 -2.07
CA TYR A 28 -9.14 8.48 -2.48
C TYR A 28 -9.73 7.21 -1.87
N ASP A 29 -9.98 6.23 -2.71
CA ASP A 29 -10.42 4.91 -2.27
C ASP A 29 -9.24 3.98 -2.29
N LEU A 30 -8.85 3.50 -1.13
CA LEU A 30 -7.66 2.69 -0.98
C LEU A 30 -8.00 1.30 -0.45
N GLY A 31 -7.31 0.31 -0.97
CA GLY A 31 -7.34 -1.03 -0.41
C GLY A 31 -5.98 -1.32 0.19
N LEU A 32 -5.97 -1.78 1.44
CA LEU A 32 -4.73 -2.14 2.12
C LEU A 32 -4.75 -3.64 2.33
N LEU A 33 -3.76 -4.31 1.77
CA LEU A 33 -3.66 -5.76 1.82
C LEU A 33 -2.44 -6.16 2.63
N PHE A 34 -2.66 -7.00 3.63
CA PHE A 34 -1.62 -7.47 4.54
C PHE A 34 -1.40 -8.95 4.29
N SER A 35 -0.16 -9.31 3.94
CA SER A 35 0.15 -10.69 3.60
C SER A 35 1.57 -11.01 4.00
N ASN A 36 1.80 -12.24 4.42
CA ASN A 36 3.14 -12.73 4.70
C ASN A 36 4.01 -12.73 3.44
N GLN A 37 3.39 -12.74 2.27
CA GLN A 37 4.12 -12.74 1.02
C GLN A 37 4.86 -11.43 0.78
N PHE A 38 4.50 -10.38 1.51
CA PHE A 38 5.06 -9.06 1.28
C PHE A 38 6.20 -8.71 2.22
N PHE A 39 6.64 -9.66 3.04
CA PHE A 39 7.82 -9.49 3.89
C PHE A 39 7.71 -8.26 4.80
N GLY A 40 6.55 -8.10 5.41
CA GLY A 40 6.34 -7.02 6.36
C GLY A 40 5.86 -5.72 5.74
N LYS A 41 5.74 -5.68 4.41
CA LYS A 41 5.21 -4.50 3.76
C LYS A 41 3.72 -4.62 3.57
N THR A 42 3.08 -3.49 3.33
CA THR A 42 1.66 -3.43 3.07
C THR A 42 1.44 -3.07 1.61
N MET A 43 0.57 -3.79 0.93
CA MET A 43 0.21 -3.43 -0.43
C MET A 43 -0.93 -2.43 -0.38
N ILE A 44 -0.74 -1.29 -1.03
CA ILE A 44 -1.78 -0.28 -1.13
C ILE A 44 -2.24 -0.19 -2.56
N ILE A 45 -3.53 -0.33 -2.74
CA ILE A 45 -4.14 -0.27 -4.06
C ILE A 45 -4.98 0.99 -4.14
N ASN A 46 -4.66 1.84 -5.12
CA ASN A 46 -5.53 2.97 -5.42
C ASN A 46 -6.66 2.41 -6.26
N MET A 47 -7.86 2.32 -5.65
CA MET A 47 -8.97 1.64 -6.30
C MET A 47 -9.46 2.39 -7.52
N GLN A 48 -9.23 3.68 -7.60
CA GLN A 48 -9.71 4.47 -8.72
C GLN A 48 -8.84 4.28 -9.95
N SER A 49 -7.54 4.18 -9.77
CA SER A 49 -6.61 4.04 -10.89
C SER A 49 -6.13 2.62 -11.11
N GLY A 50 -6.25 1.78 -10.10
CA GLY A 50 -5.69 0.45 -10.14
C GLY A 50 -4.21 0.40 -9.82
N LYS A 51 -3.60 1.55 -9.53
CA LYS A 51 -2.18 1.59 -9.23
C LYS A 51 -1.91 0.99 -7.86
N THR A 52 -0.83 0.22 -7.78
CA THR A 52 -0.53 -0.57 -6.60
C THR A 52 0.92 -0.38 -6.22
N ILE A 53 1.17 -0.23 -4.92
CA ILE A 53 2.55 -0.12 -4.41
C ILE A 53 2.68 -0.95 -3.15
N LEU A 54 3.91 -1.35 -2.86
CA LEU A 54 4.25 -2.00 -1.59
C LEU A 54 4.96 -0.98 -0.73
N VAL A 55 4.53 -0.84 0.53
CA VAL A 55 4.96 0.24 1.41
C VAL A 55 5.30 -0.31 2.78
N GLU A 56 6.42 0.11 3.33
CA GLU A 56 6.67 -0.07 4.76
C GLU A 56 6.67 1.30 5.42
N ALA A 57 6.68 1.29 6.75
CA ALA A 57 6.48 2.53 7.49
C ALA A 57 7.53 3.59 7.13
N ASP A 58 8.76 3.17 6.89
CA ASP A 58 9.81 4.13 6.56
C ASP A 58 9.57 4.82 5.23
N ASP A 59 8.87 4.17 4.31
CA ASP A 59 8.61 4.77 3.01
C ASP A 59 7.73 5.99 3.12
N LEU A 60 6.96 6.11 4.19
CA LEU A 60 6.06 7.23 4.36
C LEU A 60 6.79 8.54 4.62
N HIS A 61 8.06 8.49 4.92
CA HIS A 61 8.85 9.70 5.09
C HIS A 61 9.39 10.24 3.79
N ASN A 62 9.30 9.45 2.71
CA ASN A 62 9.76 9.88 1.40
C ASN A 62 8.59 10.47 0.64
N LEU A 63 8.35 11.76 0.83
CA LEU A 63 7.18 12.40 0.28
C LEU A 63 7.23 12.50 -1.24
N GLU A 64 8.42 12.66 -1.80
CA GLU A 64 8.55 12.70 -3.25
C GLU A 64 8.16 11.37 -3.87
N TRP A 65 8.60 10.29 -3.23
CA TRP A 65 8.25 8.95 -3.71
C TRP A 65 6.74 8.72 -3.63
N LEU A 66 6.13 9.17 -2.50
CA LEU A 66 4.68 9.04 -2.36
C LEU A 66 3.94 9.84 -3.42
N LYS A 67 4.42 11.07 -3.64
CA LYS A 67 3.78 11.93 -4.62
C LYS A 67 3.76 11.28 -5.99
N GLU A 68 4.90 10.72 -6.39
CA GLU A 68 4.99 10.07 -7.69
C GLU A 68 4.22 8.76 -7.74
N SER A 69 4.30 7.99 -6.66
CA SER A 69 3.65 6.68 -6.64
C SER A 69 2.13 6.79 -6.74
N PHE A 70 1.55 7.81 -6.12
CA PHE A 70 0.11 8.00 -6.15
C PHE A 70 -0.34 9.07 -7.13
N ASN A 71 0.61 9.67 -7.87
CA ASN A 71 0.29 10.71 -8.83
C ASN A 71 -0.43 11.87 -8.15
N LEU A 72 0.12 12.31 -7.02
CA LEU A 72 -0.47 13.40 -6.26
C LEU A 72 -0.02 14.73 -6.85
N LYS A 73 -0.76 15.77 -6.53
CA LYS A 73 -0.54 17.07 -7.13
C LYS A 73 0.56 17.87 -6.45
N SER A 74 0.83 17.60 -5.19
CA SER A 74 1.78 18.39 -4.44
C SER A 74 2.40 17.56 -3.33
N LEU A 75 3.53 18.06 -2.81
CA LEU A 75 4.14 17.44 -1.64
C LEU A 75 3.28 17.61 -0.40
N GLU A 76 2.50 18.68 -0.34
CA GLU A 76 1.59 18.87 0.78
C GLU A 76 0.54 17.78 0.82
N GLU A 77 0.04 17.41 -0.34
CA GLU A 77 -0.93 16.32 -0.40
C GLU A 77 -0.26 15.00 -0.01
N ALA A 78 0.98 14.80 -0.43
CA ALA A 78 1.71 13.61 -0.04
C ALA A 78 1.90 13.55 1.47
N GLU A 79 2.15 14.69 2.08
CA GLU A 79 2.33 14.73 3.53
C GLU A 79 1.03 14.37 4.25
N ARG A 80 -0.09 14.88 3.77
CA ARG A 80 -1.37 14.53 4.38
C ARG A 80 -1.67 13.05 4.26
N LEU A 81 -1.40 12.49 3.08
CA LEU A 81 -1.63 11.07 2.87
C LEU A 81 -0.71 10.23 3.74
N ALA A 82 0.56 10.64 3.85
CA ALA A 82 1.51 9.93 4.70
C ALA A 82 1.06 9.94 6.15
N HIS A 83 0.59 11.08 6.61
CA HIS A 83 0.13 11.21 7.98
C HIS A 83 -1.06 10.27 8.25
N PHE A 84 -1.97 10.21 7.29
CA PHE A 84 -3.10 9.30 7.41
C PHE A 84 -2.63 7.84 7.43
N LEU A 85 -1.71 7.49 6.56
CA LEU A 85 -1.28 6.11 6.43
C LEU A 85 -0.45 5.64 7.62
N GLU A 86 0.18 6.56 8.35
CA GLU A 86 0.95 6.18 9.53
C GLU A 86 0.12 5.39 10.52
N ASP A 87 -1.16 5.69 10.61
CA ASP A 87 -2.03 5.01 11.55
C ASP A 87 -2.47 3.65 11.05
N HIS A 88 -2.20 3.33 9.80
CA HIS A 88 -2.73 2.11 9.19
C HIS A 88 -1.65 1.14 8.75
N ILE A 89 -0.40 1.57 8.72
CA ILE A 89 0.70 0.74 8.27
C ILE A 89 1.56 0.41 9.47
N PRO A 90 1.78 -0.87 9.77
CA PRO A 90 2.58 -1.23 10.94
C PRO A 90 3.99 -0.68 10.85
N SER A 91 4.50 -0.18 11.97
CA SER A 91 5.86 0.33 12.03
C SER A 91 6.88 -0.78 12.14
N LEU A 92 6.46 -1.98 12.48
CA LEU A 92 7.32 -3.15 12.51
C LEU A 92 6.76 -4.16 11.52
N PRO A 93 7.61 -5.03 10.98
CA PRO A 93 7.10 -6.10 10.12
C PRO A 93 6.03 -6.85 10.91
N TRP A 94 4.84 -6.93 10.35
CA TRP A 94 3.73 -7.47 11.11
C TRP A 94 3.87 -8.96 11.38
N LYS A 95 4.82 -9.62 10.75
CA LYS A 95 5.13 -11.00 11.06
C LYS A 95 6.34 -11.12 11.95
N ALA A 96 6.79 -10.03 12.55
CA ALA A 96 8.04 -10.03 13.30
C ALA A 96 7.94 -10.86 14.57
N GLU A 97 6.74 -11.12 15.03
CA GLU A 97 6.55 -11.89 16.25
C GLU A 97 6.92 -13.35 16.06
N TYR A 98 7.17 -13.79 14.88
CA TYR A 98 7.66 -15.14 14.67
C TYR A 98 9.12 -15.23 15.04
#